data_09d24ad8b4664ab559a19e4965783aa5
#
_entry.id   09d24ad8b4664ab559a19e4965783aa5
#
_cell.length_a   1.000
_cell.length_b   1.000
_cell.length_c   1.000
_cell.angle_alpha   90.00
_cell.angle_beta   90.00
_cell.angle_gamma   90.00
#
_symmetry.space_group_name_H-M   'P 1'
#
loop_
_entity.id
_entity.type
_entity.pdbx_description
1 polymer ?
#
loop_
_entity_poly.entity_id
_entity_poly.type
_entity_poly.pdbx_seq_one_letter_code
_entity_poly.pdbx_strand_id
1 'polypeptide(L)'
;MSVRSDSAKPAQLNTIEKALTQPTKSAAESKPVLSFSNFANDVANSWLLPDGVVDVLFEDAHKQEVLRYQLIQQLISHGYQLVNPPMIEFTESLLSDASEDLKRQTFKIIDQLTGRLMGLRADITPQILRIDAHHGGAGIARYCYAGDVIHTLPSGLFGSRTPLQLGAEIFGCAALSADIELIDVLFAMVNTLNMSADLHIDLGHVAIFKRLAELAELANSDTEHLMNLYANKNLPELKRVCQALPMGGDFYALARFGHDIENLLAKLSATAQQDVQIADAIDELQRLKTHLQEQWQCPVSIDVTELSGYHYHTGIVFNGYINSETQPLVRGGRFDGMQSGSQLAPHQPREATGFSMDVSRLLAHTQLPAPMIVLVDYEALSTADNEQKQTLLQQVESLRQQGYRVTMPLNAKECPAGITHHLKFLDNGWQLQTV
;
A
#
# COMPACT_ATOMS: atom_id res chain seq x y z
N MET A 1 -45.09 36.31 -53.76
CA MET A 1 -45.73 37.38 -52.96
C MET A 1 -45.09 37.25 -51.55
N SER A 2 -44.15 38.08 -51.36
CA SER A 2 -44.09 39.23 -50.42
C SER A 2 -43.98 38.80 -48.96
N VAL A 3 -42.75 38.67 -48.43
CA VAL A 3 -41.99 39.66 -47.68
C VAL A 3 -42.71 40.22 -46.44
N ARG A 4 -42.18 39.91 -45.26
CA ARG A 4 -41.69 40.97 -44.34
C ARG A 4 -40.85 40.38 -43.19
N SER A 5 -39.66 40.87 -43.10
CA SER A 5 -38.74 40.86 -41.96
C SER A 5 -39.31 41.64 -40.81
N ASP A 6 -39.05 41.23 -39.57
CA ASP A 6 -38.89 42.16 -38.50
C ASP A 6 -37.80 41.74 -37.53
N SER A 7 -36.91 42.66 -37.35
CA SER A 7 -35.71 42.63 -36.53
C SER A 7 -36.08 42.93 -35.07
N ALA A 8 -35.64 42.13 -34.13
CA ALA A 8 -35.59 42.51 -32.74
C ALA A 8 -34.16 42.33 -32.20
N LYS A 9 -33.64 43.42 -31.66
CA LYS A 9 -32.28 43.70 -31.22
C LYS A 9 -31.85 42.84 -30.03
N PRO A 10 -30.50 42.68 -29.82
CA PRO A 10 -29.91 41.95 -28.73
C PRO A 10 -29.81 42.80 -27.47
N ALA A 11 -30.51 42.49 -26.40
CA ALA A 11 -30.46 43.16 -25.13
C ALA A 11 -30.50 42.25 -23.89
N GLN A 12 -29.87 41.06 -23.99
CA GLN A 12 -29.74 40.17 -22.82
C GLN A 12 -28.41 39.43 -22.68
N LEU A 13 -27.35 39.87 -23.35
CA LEU A 13 -26.01 39.24 -23.22
C LEU A 13 -25.06 39.95 -22.24
N ASN A 14 -25.46 41.12 -21.68
CA ASN A 14 -24.57 41.89 -20.79
C ASN A 14 -24.77 41.65 -19.28
N THR A 15 -25.63 40.73 -18.87
CA THR A 15 -25.87 40.47 -17.43
C THR A 15 -25.17 39.23 -16.90
N ILE A 16 -24.63 38.38 -17.78
CA ILE A 16 -23.93 37.16 -17.37
C ILE A 16 -22.42 37.40 -17.23
N GLU A 17 -21.84 38.32 -17.95
CA GLU A 17 -20.40 38.64 -17.84
C GLU A 17 -20.02 39.43 -16.59
N LYS A 18 -20.95 40.07 -15.90
CA LYS A 18 -20.67 40.83 -14.67
C LYS A 18 -20.77 40.03 -13.37
N ALA A 19 -21.21 38.77 -13.42
CA ALA A 19 -21.28 37.87 -12.26
C ALA A 19 -20.01 37.00 -12.06
N LEU A 20 -19.06 37.05 -12.98
CA LEU A 20 -17.85 36.21 -12.97
C LEU A 20 -16.57 36.94 -12.52
N THR A 21 -16.68 38.19 -12.05
CA THR A 21 -15.51 38.99 -11.64
C THR A 21 -15.60 39.57 -10.22
N GLN A 22 -16.04 38.78 -9.24
CA GLN A 22 -15.75 39.11 -7.85
C GLN A 22 -15.06 37.94 -7.16
N PRO A 23 -13.87 38.14 -6.55
CA PRO A 23 -13.21 37.11 -5.78
C PRO A 23 -13.90 36.93 -4.44
N THR A 24 -14.60 35.83 -4.23
CA THR A 24 -15.02 35.39 -2.90
C THR A 24 -13.76 34.96 -2.14
N LYS A 25 -13.38 35.70 -1.12
CA LYS A 25 -12.39 35.32 -0.14
C LYS A 25 -12.90 34.11 0.68
N SER A 26 -11.97 33.19 0.94
CA SER A 26 -12.03 32.05 1.86
C SER A 26 -12.58 30.73 1.28
N ALA A 27 -11.71 30.01 0.62
CA ALA A 27 -11.63 28.56 0.77
C ALA A 27 -10.13 28.24 0.84
N ALA A 28 -9.70 27.52 1.86
CA ALA A 28 -8.35 27.04 1.99
C ALA A 28 -8.00 26.23 0.73
N GLU A 29 -7.02 26.71 -0.03
CA GLU A 29 -6.49 25.97 -1.17
C GLU A 29 -5.83 24.71 -0.64
N SER A 30 -6.54 23.57 -0.74
CA SER A 30 -5.91 22.28 -0.75
C SER A 30 -4.96 22.27 -1.97
N LYS A 31 -3.65 22.27 -1.70
CA LYS A 31 -2.65 22.11 -2.75
C LYS A 31 -2.96 20.81 -3.50
N PRO A 32 -3.04 20.82 -4.82
CA PRO A 32 -3.32 19.61 -5.57
C PRO A 32 -2.20 18.61 -5.36
N VAL A 33 -2.56 17.39 -5.04
CA VAL A 33 -1.74 16.19 -5.27
C VAL A 33 -1.13 16.33 -6.66
N LEU A 34 0.19 16.15 -6.76
CA LEU A 34 1.03 16.29 -7.94
C LEU A 34 0.28 15.95 -9.24
N SER A 35 -0.15 16.95 -9.97
CA SER A 35 -0.72 16.75 -11.30
C SER A 35 0.43 16.71 -12.31
N PHE A 36 0.39 15.76 -13.22
CA PHE A 36 1.34 15.65 -14.34
C PHE A 36 1.48 16.91 -15.20
N SER A 37 0.57 17.87 -15.08
CA SER A 37 0.66 19.17 -15.77
C SER A 37 1.85 20.03 -15.32
N ASN A 38 2.44 19.78 -14.15
CA ASN A 38 3.63 20.50 -13.71
C ASN A 38 4.92 19.94 -14.32
N PHE A 39 4.92 18.69 -14.81
CA PHE A 39 6.06 18.09 -15.47
C PHE A 39 6.46 18.76 -16.79
N ALA A 40 5.50 19.31 -17.53
CA ALA A 40 5.76 19.92 -18.82
C ALA A 40 6.45 21.30 -18.74
N ASN A 41 6.37 22.00 -17.59
CA ASN A 41 6.96 23.32 -17.40
C ASN A 41 8.35 23.29 -16.76
N ASP A 42 8.78 22.18 -16.16
CA ASP A 42 10.09 22.01 -15.52
C ASP A 42 11.17 21.46 -16.47
N VAL A 43 10.86 21.24 -17.74
CA VAL A 43 11.80 20.74 -18.77
C VAL A 43 12.98 21.70 -19.00
N ALA A 44 12.96 22.92 -18.45
CA ALA A 44 14.08 23.87 -18.51
C ALA A 44 15.18 23.60 -17.45
N ASN A 45 14.96 22.74 -16.49
CA ASN A 45 15.94 22.38 -15.47
C ASN A 45 16.51 20.98 -15.72
N SER A 46 17.82 20.88 -15.69
CA SER A 46 18.66 19.78 -16.17
C SER A 46 18.62 18.45 -15.39
N TRP A 47 17.60 18.21 -14.55
CA TRP A 47 17.46 16.92 -13.86
C TRP A 47 16.07 16.34 -14.06
N LEU A 48 16.05 15.38 -14.95
CA LEU A 48 14.87 14.54 -15.17
C LEU A 48 15.05 13.26 -14.36
N LEU A 49 14.09 12.98 -13.49
CA LEU A 49 13.94 11.66 -12.89
C LEU A 49 13.24 10.73 -13.88
N PRO A 50 13.48 9.42 -13.82
CA PRO A 50 12.74 8.45 -14.63
C PRO A 50 11.24 8.50 -14.32
N ASP A 51 10.40 8.15 -15.30
CA ASP A 51 8.95 8.07 -15.10
C ASP A 51 8.60 7.16 -13.92
N GLY A 52 7.70 7.63 -13.05
CA GLY A 52 7.29 6.92 -11.84
C GLY A 52 8.30 6.96 -10.69
N VAL A 53 9.38 7.73 -10.82
CA VAL A 53 10.34 8.02 -9.74
C VAL A 53 10.19 9.48 -9.34
N VAL A 54 10.02 9.76 -8.07
CA VAL A 54 9.83 11.11 -7.53
C VAL A 54 10.64 11.30 -6.26
N ASP A 55 11.09 12.55 -6.02
CA ASP A 55 11.62 12.93 -4.71
C ASP A 55 10.46 13.11 -3.73
N VAL A 56 10.56 12.50 -2.55
CA VAL A 56 9.69 12.79 -1.42
C VAL A 56 10.37 13.85 -0.57
N LEU A 57 9.78 15.05 -0.48
CA LEU A 57 10.46 16.22 0.08
C LEU A 57 9.77 16.76 1.34
N PHE A 58 10.53 17.44 2.18
CA PHE A 58 10.08 18.26 3.31
C PHE A 58 9.09 17.54 4.24
N GLU A 59 7.88 18.06 4.36
CA GLU A 59 6.85 17.55 5.26
C GLU A 59 6.38 16.13 4.87
N ASP A 60 6.32 15.81 3.58
CA ASP A 60 5.94 14.47 3.12
C ASP A 60 7.02 13.43 3.47
N ALA A 61 8.30 13.79 3.35
CA ALA A 61 9.40 12.93 3.77
C ALA A 61 9.37 12.68 5.28
N HIS A 62 9.16 13.75 6.08
CA HIS A 62 9.01 13.62 7.53
C HIS A 62 7.79 12.76 7.89
N LYS A 63 6.65 12.99 7.24
CA LYS A 63 5.42 12.21 7.43
C LYS A 63 5.64 10.73 7.12
N GLN A 64 6.33 10.42 6.02
CA GLN A 64 6.66 9.04 5.64
C GLN A 64 7.46 8.31 6.73
N GLU A 65 8.48 8.96 7.31
CA GLU A 65 9.30 8.37 8.39
C GLU A 65 8.49 8.18 9.68
N VAL A 66 7.63 9.14 10.03
CA VAL A 66 6.73 9.01 11.20
C VAL A 66 5.78 7.83 11.02
N LEU A 67 5.13 7.74 9.85
CA LEU A 67 4.23 6.62 9.54
C LEU A 67 4.94 5.29 9.59
N ARG A 68 6.09 5.17 8.93
CA ARG A 68 6.92 3.96 8.94
C ARG A 68 7.22 3.51 10.37
N TYR A 69 7.67 4.43 11.21
CA TYR A 69 7.98 4.14 12.60
C TYR A 69 6.76 3.68 13.39
N GLN A 70 5.65 4.42 13.31
CA GLN A 70 4.41 4.10 14.05
C GLN A 70 3.85 2.72 13.67
N LEU A 71 3.80 2.41 12.37
CA LEU A 71 3.27 1.14 11.88
C LEU A 71 4.18 -0.04 12.28
N ILE A 72 5.51 0.12 12.22
CA ILE A 72 6.46 -0.90 12.71
C ILE A 72 6.28 -1.11 14.22
N GLN A 73 6.11 -0.06 15.03
CA GLN A 73 5.91 -0.19 16.46
C GLN A 73 4.62 -0.95 16.80
N GLN A 74 3.56 -0.76 16.01
CA GLN A 74 2.33 -1.58 16.13
C GLN A 74 2.62 -3.05 15.89
N LEU A 75 3.32 -3.41 14.81
CA LEU A 75 3.67 -4.79 14.52
C LEU A 75 4.53 -5.40 15.63
N ILE A 76 5.55 -4.68 16.11
CA ILE A 76 6.39 -5.14 17.22
C ILE A 76 5.57 -5.36 18.49
N SER A 77 4.61 -4.49 18.80
CA SER A 77 3.74 -4.63 19.97
C SER A 77 2.83 -5.86 19.91
N HIS A 78 2.53 -6.37 18.70
CA HIS A 78 1.81 -7.63 18.47
C HIS A 78 2.73 -8.86 18.40
N GLY A 79 4.02 -8.71 18.72
CA GLY A 79 4.98 -9.82 18.80
C GLY A 79 5.70 -10.15 17.49
N TYR A 80 5.59 -9.29 16.46
CA TYR A 80 6.34 -9.47 15.22
C TYR A 80 7.79 -9.04 15.37
N GLN A 81 8.71 -9.82 14.83
CA GLN A 81 10.14 -9.53 14.83
C GLN A 81 10.50 -8.71 13.60
N LEU A 82 11.06 -7.54 13.83
CA LEU A 82 11.49 -6.67 12.73
C LEU A 82 12.71 -7.26 12.02
N VAL A 83 12.62 -7.38 10.71
CA VAL A 83 13.69 -7.83 9.81
C VAL A 83 13.98 -6.73 8.80
N ASN A 84 15.26 -6.52 8.51
CA ASN A 84 15.70 -5.56 7.49
C ASN A 84 16.61 -6.24 6.45
N PRO A 85 16.04 -6.89 5.43
CA PRO A 85 16.82 -7.53 4.37
C PRO A 85 17.54 -6.50 3.49
N PRO A 86 18.64 -6.88 2.81
CA PRO A 86 19.37 -5.98 1.92
C PRO A 86 18.55 -5.61 0.67
N MET A 87 18.80 -4.43 0.11
CA MET A 87 18.16 -3.95 -1.13
C MET A 87 18.53 -4.79 -2.36
N ILE A 88 19.70 -5.40 -2.35
CA ILE A 88 20.28 -6.17 -3.47
C ILE A 88 20.67 -7.57 -3.03
N GLU A 89 20.37 -8.56 -3.87
CA GLU A 89 20.79 -9.95 -3.70
C GLU A 89 21.16 -10.56 -5.05
N PHE A 90 21.86 -11.71 -5.05
CA PHE A 90 22.02 -12.47 -6.28
C PHE A 90 20.66 -12.97 -6.80
N THR A 91 20.47 -12.89 -8.12
CA THR A 91 19.17 -13.25 -8.73
C THR A 91 18.78 -14.70 -8.45
N GLU A 92 19.73 -15.60 -8.32
CA GLU A 92 19.49 -17.01 -7.99
C GLU A 92 18.84 -17.18 -6.60
N SER A 93 19.13 -16.25 -5.68
CA SER A 93 18.52 -16.24 -4.35
C SER A 93 17.20 -15.47 -4.35
N LEU A 94 17.24 -14.22 -4.88
CA LEU A 94 16.11 -13.30 -4.83
C LEU A 94 14.89 -13.80 -5.61
N LEU A 95 15.11 -14.54 -6.70
CA LEU A 95 14.09 -14.93 -7.67
C LEU A 95 13.92 -16.46 -7.78
N SER A 96 14.39 -17.24 -6.81
CA SER A 96 14.32 -18.72 -6.85
C SER A 96 12.90 -19.24 -7.03
N ASP A 97 11.95 -18.72 -6.27
CA ASP A 97 10.55 -19.12 -6.28
C ASP A 97 9.63 -17.98 -6.74
N ALA A 98 10.21 -16.95 -7.40
CA ALA A 98 9.47 -15.79 -7.84
C ALA A 98 8.59 -16.08 -9.07
N SER A 99 7.41 -15.47 -9.10
CA SER A 99 6.54 -15.48 -10.29
C SER A 99 7.21 -14.78 -11.48
N GLU A 100 6.77 -15.10 -12.70
CA GLU A 100 7.28 -14.45 -13.91
C GLU A 100 7.04 -12.93 -13.89
N ASP A 101 5.96 -12.47 -13.25
CA ASP A 101 5.68 -11.05 -13.07
C ASP A 101 6.70 -10.39 -12.16
N LEU A 102 7.04 -10.99 -11.03
CA LEU A 102 8.07 -10.48 -10.12
C LEU A 102 9.45 -10.47 -10.79
N LYS A 103 9.77 -11.51 -11.57
CA LYS A 103 11.02 -11.57 -12.37
C LYS A 103 11.11 -10.43 -13.39
N ARG A 104 9.98 -10.03 -13.99
CA ARG A 104 9.90 -8.89 -14.93
C ARG A 104 10.00 -7.55 -14.22
N GLN A 105 9.43 -7.44 -13.02
CA GLN A 105 9.46 -6.21 -12.22
C GLN A 105 10.82 -5.96 -11.56
N THR A 106 11.71 -6.95 -11.49
CA THR A 106 13.00 -6.86 -10.83
C THR A 106 14.06 -6.27 -11.76
N PHE A 107 14.69 -5.16 -11.36
CA PHE A 107 15.90 -4.66 -12.00
C PHE A 107 17.06 -5.63 -11.80
N LYS A 108 17.80 -5.91 -12.86
CA LYS A 108 18.95 -6.80 -12.85
C LYS A 108 20.22 -6.01 -13.17
N ILE A 109 21.24 -6.18 -12.34
CA ILE A 109 22.53 -5.51 -12.46
C ILE A 109 23.66 -6.54 -12.36
N ILE A 110 24.82 -6.21 -12.91
CA ILE A 110 26.01 -7.06 -12.83
C ILE A 110 26.87 -6.60 -11.65
N ASP A 111 27.18 -7.51 -10.75
CA ASP A 111 28.15 -7.27 -9.67
C ASP A 111 29.57 -7.09 -10.28
N GLN A 112 30.15 -5.91 -10.08
CA GLN A 112 31.47 -5.58 -10.61
C GLN A 112 32.60 -6.40 -9.96
N LEU A 113 32.36 -6.97 -8.76
CA LEU A 113 33.38 -7.76 -8.04
C LEU A 113 33.42 -9.20 -8.51
N THR A 114 32.27 -9.81 -8.79
CA THR A 114 32.18 -11.24 -9.07
C THR A 114 31.73 -11.55 -10.48
N GLY A 115 31.22 -10.58 -11.25
CA GLY A 115 30.61 -10.76 -12.55
C GLY A 115 29.22 -11.45 -12.51
N ARG A 116 28.68 -11.75 -11.33
CA ARG A 116 27.39 -12.42 -11.17
C ARG A 116 26.22 -11.44 -11.33
N LEU A 117 25.08 -11.97 -11.70
CA LEU A 117 23.84 -11.21 -11.82
C LEU A 117 23.20 -11.00 -10.45
N MET A 118 22.92 -9.74 -10.11
CA MET A 118 22.17 -9.35 -8.92
C MET A 118 20.82 -8.72 -9.31
N GLY A 119 19.85 -8.74 -8.42
CA GLY A 119 18.58 -8.05 -8.52
C GLY A 119 18.43 -6.98 -7.44
N LEU A 120 17.76 -5.86 -7.80
CA LEU A 120 17.19 -4.96 -6.80
C LEU A 120 15.80 -5.50 -6.45
N ARG A 121 15.50 -5.64 -5.17
CA ARG A 121 14.24 -6.22 -4.73
C ARG A 121 13.03 -5.42 -5.25
N ALA A 122 12.11 -6.11 -5.90
CA ALA A 122 10.81 -5.57 -6.29
C ALA A 122 9.71 -5.92 -5.27
N ASP A 123 10.00 -6.87 -4.37
CA ASP A 123 9.17 -7.28 -3.24
C ASP A 123 10.08 -7.82 -2.12
N ILE A 124 9.70 -7.58 -0.86
CA ILE A 124 10.47 -8.03 0.30
C ILE A 124 10.09 -9.46 0.71
N THR A 125 8.87 -9.92 0.44
CA THR A 125 8.36 -11.25 0.84
C THR A 125 9.29 -12.40 0.45
N PRO A 126 9.89 -12.46 -0.76
CA PRO A 126 10.86 -13.51 -1.11
C PRO A 126 12.09 -13.56 -0.19
N GLN A 127 12.52 -12.39 0.30
CA GLN A 127 13.63 -12.31 1.25
C GLN A 127 13.24 -12.81 2.64
N ILE A 128 11.98 -12.58 3.06
CA ILE A 128 11.46 -13.12 4.32
C ILE A 128 11.34 -14.64 4.25
N LEU A 129 10.84 -15.18 3.12
CA LEU A 129 10.84 -16.62 2.85
C LEU A 129 12.22 -17.24 3.02
N ARG A 130 13.25 -16.65 2.42
CA ARG A 130 14.64 -17.08 2.56
C ARG A 130 15.12 -17.01 4.01
N ILE A 131 14.77 -15.94 4.72
CA ILE A 131 15.18 -15.75 6.12
C ILE A 131 14.51 -16.82 6.99
N ASP A 132 13.21 -17.08 6.84
CA ASP A 132 12.52 -18.15 7.57
C ASP A 132 13.12 -19.51 7.25
N ALA A 133 13.40 -19.82 5.98
CA ALA A 133 14.01 -21.07 5.56
C ALA A 133 15.40 -21.31 6.19
N HIS A 134 16.15 -20.27 6.55
CA HIS A 134 17.48 -20.38 7.15
C HIS A 134 17.51 -20.23 8.67
N HIS A 135 16.65 -19.36 9.21
CA HIS A 135 16.65 -18.98 10.62
C HIS A 135 15.39 -19.41 11.34
N GLY A 136 14.31 -19.77 10.61
CA GLY A 136 13.05 -20.23 11.17
C GLY A 136 13.25 -21.56 11.93
N GLY A 137 12.57 -21.68 13.07
CA GLY A 137 12.51 -22.93 13.83
C GLY A 137 11.32 -23.77 13.45
N ALA A 138 11.06 -24.84 14.20
CA ALA A 138 9.86 -25.70 14.02
C ALA A 138 8.56 -25.04 14.53
N GLY A 139 8.64 -23.92 15.28
CA GLY A 139 7.49 -23.23 15.85
C GLY A 139 6.93 -22.11 14.96
N ILE A 140 5.87 -21.45 15.42
CA ILE A 140 5.28 -20.29 14.74
C ILE A 140 6.29 -19.13 14.79
N ALA A 141 6.57 -18.52 13.64
CA ALA A 141 7.37 -17.32 13.52
C ALA A 141 6.55 -16.16 12.97
N ARG A 142 6.80 -14.96 13.48
CA ARG A 142 6.15 -13.71 13.06
C ARG A 142 7.22 -12.71 12.68
N TYR A 143 7.24 -12.29 11.42
CA TYR A 143 8.18 -11.30 10.90
C TYR A 143 7.45 -10.07 10.42
N CYS A 144 8.09 -8.90 10.58
CA CYS A 144 7.63 -7.67 9.95
C CYS A 144 8.81 -6.93 9.32
N TYR A 145 8.50 -6.10 8.34
CA TYR A 145 9.50 -5.35 7.59
C TYR A 145 8.96 -4.01 7.10
N ALA A 146 9.85 -3.06 6.85
CA ALA A 146 9.55 -1.86 6.07
C ALA A 146 10.80 -1.40 5.34
N GLY A 147 10.70 -1.23 4.02
CA GLY A 147 11.81 -0.80 3.19
C GLY A 147 11.38 -0.48 1.77
N ASP A 148 12.24 0.28 1.07
CA ASP A 148 11.99 0.60 -0.31
C ASP A 148 12.10 -0.63 -1.20
N VAL A 149 11.23 -0.71 -2.20
CA VAL A 149 11.30 -1.66 -3.30
C VAL A 149 11.38 -0.88 -4.62
N ILE A 150 11.91 -1.51 -5.67
CA ILE A 150 12.12 -0.82 -6.95
C ILE A 150 11.55 -1.66 -8.08
N HIS A 151 10.60 -1.08 -8.81
CA HIS A 151 9.92 -1.74 -9.92
C HIS A 151 10.46 -1.26 -11.27
N THR A 152 10.64 -2.16 -12.22
CA THR A 152 10.99 -1.81 -13.62
C THR A 152 9.86 -1.03 -14.29
N LEU A 153 8.61 -1.31 -13.92
CA LEU A 153 7.41 -0.67 -14.43
C LEU A 153 6.55 -0.15 -13.28
N PRO A 154 5.88 0.99 -13.42
CA PRO A 154 4.95 1.48 -12.41
C PRO A 154 3.73 0.57 -12.31
N SER A 155 3.15 0.45 -11.13
CA SER A 155 1.87 -0.22 -10.92
C SER A 155 0.71 0.68 -11.34
N GLY A 156 0.27 0.54 -12.59
CA GLY A 156 -0.78 1.40 -13.18
C GLY A 156 -0.27 2.76 -13.64
N LEU A 157 -1.18 3.61 -14.11
CA LEU A 157 -0.86 4.87 -14.79
C LEU A 157 -0.15 5.90 -13.91
N PHE A 158 -0.38 5.88 -12.61
CA PHE A 158 0.16 6.84 -11.64
C PHE A 158 0.94 6.16 -10.50
N GLY A 159 1.29 4.89 -10.67
CA GLY A 159 2.01 4.12 -9.66
C GLY A 159 3.47 4.57 -9.50
N SER A 160 3.96 4.54 -8.25
CA SER A 160 5.39 4.72 -7.97
C SER A 160 6.19 3.50 -8.43
N ARG A 161 7.41 3.75 -8.90
CA ARG A 161 8.41 2.69 -9.12
C ARG A 161 9.31 2.48 -7.91
N THR A 162 9.20 3.34 -6.91
CA THR A 162 9.99 3.29 -5.68
C THR A 162 9.07 3.39 -4.45
N PRO A 163 8.09 2.46 -4.29
CA PRO A 163 7.21 2.50 -3.12
C PRO A 163 7.96 2.09 -1.85
N LEU A 164 7.53 2.62 -0.71
CA LEU A 164 7.93 2.14 0.61
C LEU A 164 7.01 1.00 1.03
N GLN A 165 7.47 -0.23 0.85
CA GLN A 165 6.73 -1.43 1.22
C GLN A 165 6.88 -1.71 2.71
N LEU A 166 5.75 -1.94 3.39
CA LEU A 166 5.68 -2.46 4.75
C LEU A 166 4.85 -3.75 4.72
N GLY A 167 5.23 -4.74 5.50
CA GLY A 167 4.48 -5.99 5.57
C GLY A 167 4.73 -6.79 6.83
N ALA A 168 3.92 -7.82 7.00
CA ALA A 168 4.01 -8.78 8.08
C ALA A 168 3.66 -10.18 7.58
N GLU A 169 4.37 -11.18 8.12
CA GLU A 169 4.27 -12.58 7.72
C GLU A 169 4.24 -13.49 8.95
N ILE A 170 3.36 -14.49 8.92
CA ILE A 170 3.29 -15.57 9.92
C ILE A 170 3.65 -16.89 9.23
N PHE A 171 4.61 -17.63 9.79
CA PHE A 171 5.04 -18.94 9.30
C PHE A 171 4.73 -20.04 10.31
N GLY A 172 4.44 -21.24 9.81
CA GLY A 172 4.27 -22.45 10.62
C GLY A 172 2.90 -22.61 11.25
N CYS A 173 1.87 -21.98 10.69
CA CYS A 173 0.48 -22.14 11.12
C CYS A 173 -0.46 -22.26 9.91
N ALA A 174 -1.01 -23.45 9.69
CA ALA A 174 -1.99 -23.73 8.64
C ALA A 174 -3.43 -23.28 9.01
N ALA A 175 -3.69 -23.01 10.27
CA ALA A 175 -5.03 -22.71 10.74
C ALA A 175 -5.48 -21.29 10.34
N LEU A 176 -6.78 -21.13 10.08
CA LEU A 176 -7.43 -19.84 9.79
C LEU A 176 -7.15 -18.75 10.85
N SER A 177 -6.81 -19.16 12.09
CA SER A 177 -6.44 -18.22 13.15
C SER A 177 -5.22 -17.36 12.81
N ALA A 178 -4.31 -17.83 11.96
CA ALA A 178 -3.17 -17.02 11.50
C ALA A 178 -3.62 -15.92 10.53
N ASP A 179 -4.56 -16.21 9.63
CA ASP A 179 -5.12 -15.21 8.71
C ASP A 179 -5.94 -14.17 9.47
N ILE A 180 -6.73 -14.60 10.47
CA ILE A 180 -7.47 -13.72 11.36
C ILE A 180 -6.52 -12.81 12.14
N GLU A 181 -5.48 -13.37 12.78
CA GLU A 181 -4.49 -12.56 13.52
C GLU A 181 -3.85 -11.51 12.62
N LEU A 182 -3.45 -11.91 11.41
CA LEU A 182 -2.79 -11.02 10.48
C LEU A 182 -3.68 -9.84 10.06
N ILE A 183 -4.95 -10.12 9.78
CA ILE A 183 -5.92 -9.08 9.40
C ILE A 183 -6.27 -8.21 10.61
N ASP A 184 -6.41 -8.77 11.81
CA ASP A 184 -6.63 -7.99 13.03
C ASP A 184 -5.48 -7.01 13.30
N VAL A 185 -4.24 -7.43 13.08
CA VAL A 185 -3.06 -6.56 13.20
C VAL A 185 -3.07 -5.46 12.12
N LEU A 186 -3.47 -5.79 10.89
CA LEU A 186 -3.66 -4.79 9.83
C LEU A 186 -4.68 -3.72 10.26
N PHE A 187 -5.84 -4.13 10.79
CA PHE A 187 -6.86 -3.18 11.27
C PHE A 187 -6.36 -2.36 12.46
N ALA A 188 -5.64 -2.96 13.40
CA ALA A 188 -5.02 -2.25 14.51
C ALA A 188 -4.05 -1.15 14.00
N MET A 189 -3.24 -1.47 12.98
CA MET A 189 -2.34 -0.49 12.34
C MET A 189 -3.10 0.66 11.68
N VAL A 190 -4.09 0.35 10.85
CA VAL A 190 -4.89 1.36 10.12
C VAL A 190 -5.73 2.21 11.09
N ASN A 191 -6.18 1.62 12.20
CA ASN A 191 -6.91 2.33 13.25
C ASN A 191 -6.04 3.37 13.98
N THR A 192 -4.74 3.15 14.15
CA THR A 192 -3.83 4.17 14.72
C THR A 192 -3.73 5.41 13.85
N LEU A 193 -4.08 5.30 12.57
CA LEU A 193 -4.13 6.39 11.60
C LEU A 193 -5.54 7.01 11.46
N ASN A 194 -6.51 6.52 12.22
CA ASN A 194 -7.94 6.86 12.13
C ASN A 194 -8.56 6.58 10.75
N MET A 195 -8.09 5.56 10.06
CA MET A 195 -8.51 5.21 8.69
C MET A 195 -9.27 3.88 8.61
N SER A 196 -9.52 3.20 9.73
CA SER A 196 -10.19 1.88 9.73
C SER A 196 -11.61 1.91 9.16
N ALA A 197 -12.33 3.02 9.32
CA ALA A 197 -13.68 3.19 8.78
C ALA A 197 -13.72 3.34 7.24
N ASP A 198 -12.60 3.70 6.62
CA ASP A 198 -12.48 3.89 5.17
C ASP A 198 -11.99 2.63 4.46
N LEU A 199 -11.58 1.61 5.22
CA LEU A 199 -11.04 0.37 4.66
C LEU A 199 -12.16 -0.58 4.26
N HIS A 200 -12.08 -1.07 3.02
CA HIS A 200 -12.90 -2.14 2.46
C HIS A 200 -12.01 -3.34 2.14
N ILE A 201 -12.46 -4.55 2.46
CA ILE A 201 -11.72 -5.78 2.17
C ILE A 201 -12.45 -6.61 1.12
N ASP A 202 -11.74 -6.94 0.05
CA ASP A 202 -12.14 -7.98 -0.90
C ASP A 202 -11.47 -9.29 -0.51
N LEU A 203 -12.25 -10.36 -0.33
CA LEU A 203 -11.78 -11.70 0.01
C LEU A 203 -11.94 -12.65 -1.16
N GLY A 204 -10.93 -13.46 -1.39
CA GLY A 204 -10.96 -14.59 -2.32
C GLY A 204 -10.35 -15.85 -1.69
N HIS A 205 -10.46 -16.96 -2.41
CA HIS A 205 -9.84 -18.22 -1.97
C HIS A 205 -9.39 -19.04 -3.19
N VAL A 206 -8.11 -19.07 -3.46
CA VAL A 206 -7.57 -19.71 -4.67
C VAL A 206 -7.75 -21.24 -4.70
N ALA A 207 -7.85 -21.89 -3.53
CA ALA A 207 -8.01 -23.34 -3.47
C ALA A 207 -9.35 -23.81 -4.07
N ILE A 208 -10.39 -23.00 -4.08
CA ILE A 208 -11.67 -23.36 -4.72
C ILE A 208 -11.46 -23.62 -6.21
N PHE A 209 -10.84 -22.69 -6.91
CA PHE A 209 -10.55 -22.84 -8.33
C PHE A 209 -9.51 -23.95 -8.59
N LYS A 210 -8.43 -24.01 -7.79
CA LYS A 210 -7.41 -25.06 -7.89
C LYS A 210 -8.04 -26.45 -7.79
N ARG A 211 -8.90 -26.64 -6.78
CA ARG A 211 -9.54 -27.93 -6.56
C ARG A 211 -10.51 -28.32 -7.67
N LEU A 212 -11.27 -27.36 -8.19
CA LEU A 212 -12.13 -27.61 -9.36
C LEU A 212 -11.30 -27.98 -10.59
N ALA A 213 -10.17 -27.31 -10.82
CA ALA A 213 -9.27 -27.63 -11.93
C ALA A 213 -8.68 -29.05 -11.81
N GLU A 214 -8.31 -29.47 -10.59
CA GLU A 214 -7.87 -30.85 -10.31
C GLU A 214 -8.99 -31.88 -10.56
N LEU A 215 -10.19 -31.65 -10.03
CA LEU A 215 -11.35 -32.55 -10.20
C LEU A 215 -11.76 -32.66 -11.67
N ALA A 216 -11.61 -31.61 -12.43
CA ALA A 216 -11.87 -31.56 -13.85
C ALA A 216 -10.71 -32.09 -14.72
N GLU A 217 -9.58 -32.44 -14.12
CA GLU A 217 -8.34 -32.83 -14.80
C GLU A 217 -7.94 -31.85 -15.92
N LEU A 218 -8.05 -30.54 -15.63
CA LEU A 218 -7.78 -29.50 -16.62
C LEU A 218 -6.31 -29.48 -17.02
N ALA A 219 -6.08 -29.29 -18.33
CA ALA A 219 -4.75 -28.98 -18.83
C ALA A 219 -4.31 -27.56 -18.37
N ASN A 220 -3.00 -27.37 -18.18
CA ASN A 220 -2.45 -26.07 -17.79
C ASN A 220 -2.87 -24.93 -18.73
N SER A 221 -2.96 -25.20 -20.06
CA SER A 221 -3.40 -24.21 -21.04
C SER A 221 -4.84 -23.75 -20.82
N ASP A 222 -5.74 -24.66 -20.42
CA ASP A 222 -7.13 -24.33 -20.16
C ASP A 222 -7.28 -23.58 -18.83
N THR A 223 -6.48 -23.97 -17.82
CA THR A 223 -6.39 -23.28 -16.55
C THR A 223 -5.98 -21.81 -16.75
N GLU A 224 -4.87 -21.57 -17.46
CA GLU A 224 -4.39 -20.22 -17.79
C GLU A 224 -5.41 -19.42 -18.60
N HIS A 225 -6.08 -20.07 -19.54
CA HIS A 225 -7.12 -19.42 -20.34
C HIS A 225 -8.31 -18.97 -19.48
N LEU A 226 -8.79 -19.85 -18.58
CA LEU A 226 -9.87 -19.50 -17.63
C LEU A 226 -9.47 -18.36 -16.71
N MET A 227 -8.25 -18.39 -16.17
CA MET A 227 -7.74 -17.30 -15.31
C MET A 227 -7.74 -15.96 -16.05
N ASN A 228 -7.30 -15.92 -17.30
CA ASN A 228 -7.35 -14.72 -18.13
C ASN A 228 -8.77 -14.22 -18.37
N LEU A 229 -9.71 -15.12 -18.57
CA LEU A 229 -11.12 -14.76 -18.75
C LEU A 229 -11.74 -14.18 -17.46
N TYR A 230 -11.40 -14.75 -16.30
CA TYR A 230 -11.82 -14.20 -15.00
C TYR A 230 -11.21 -12.82 -14.74
N ALA A 231 -9.91 -12.65 -14.93
CA ALA A 231 -9.22 -11.37 -14.74
C ALA A 231 -9.82 -10.25 -15.61
N ASN A 232 -10.22 -10.57 -16.85
CA ASN A 232 -10.84 -9.63 -17.77
C ASN A 232 -12.38 -9.53 -17.61
N LYS A 233 -12.99 -10.26 -16.65
CA LYS A 233 -14.43 -10.32 -16.43
C LYS A 233 -15.22 -10.62 -17.73
N ASN A 234 -14.64 -11.44 -18.65
CA ASN A 234 -15.22 -11.74 -19.95
C ASN A 234 -16.24 -12.88 -19.87
N LEU A 235 -17.39 -12.60 -19.27
CA LEU A 235 -18.47 -13.59 -19.06
C LEU A 235 -19.00 -14.25 -20.35
N PRO A 236 -19.19 -13.54 -21.49
CA PRO A 236 -19.66 -14.18 -22.72
C PRO A 236 -18.72 -15.25 -23.24
N GLU A 237 -17.41 -14.96 -23.30
CA GLU A 237 -16.41 -15.90 -23.77
C GLU A 237 -16.20 -17.04 -22.76
N LEU A 238 -16.18 -16.72 -21.45
CA LEU A 238 -16.11 -17.70 -20.39
C LEU A 238 -17.24 -18.73 -20.51
N LYS A 239 -18.49 -18.28 -20.75
CA LYS A 239 -19.63 -19.17 -20.97
C LYS A 239 -19.42 -20.12 -22.13
N ARG A 240 -18.85 -19.63 -23.24
CA ARG A 240 -18.57 -20.43 -24.46
C ARG A 240 -17.50 -21.48 -24.17
N VAL A 241 -16.41 -21.08 -23.52
CA VAL A 241 -15.29 -21.98 -23.19
C VAL A 241 -15.73 -23.06 -22.22
N CYS A 242 -16.45 -22.70 -21.16
CA CYS A 242 -16.95 -23.64 -20.16
C CYS A 242 -17.87 -24.75 -20.74
N GLN A 243 -18.57 -24.50 -21.88
CA GLN A 243 -19.39 -25.52 -22.51
C GLN A 243 -18.59 -26.73 -23.02
N ALA A 244 -17.31 -26.56 -23.31
CA ALA A 244 -16.43 -27.59 -23.84
C ALA A 244 -15.54 -28.26 -22.75
N LEU A 245 -15.54 -27.72 -21.54
CA LEU A 245 -14.69 -28.21 -20.46
C LEU A 245 -15.41 -29.17 -19.52
N PRO A 246 -14.71 -30.18 -18.99
CA PRO A 246 -15.20 -30.97 -17.84
C PRO A 246 -15.55 -30.02 -16.69
N MET A 247 -16.62 -30.29 -15.98
CA MET A 247 -17.15 -29.43 -14.90
C MET A 247 -17.30 -27.94 -15.29
N GLY A 248 -17.49 -27.64 -16.59
CA GLY A 248 -17.56 -26.26 -17.07
C GLY A 248 -18.70 -25.46 -16.47
N GLY A 249 -19.77 -26.11 -16.02
CA GLY A 249 -20.84 -25.46 -15.24
C GLY A 249 -20.35 -24.86 -13.93
N ASP A 250 -19.42 -25.55 -13.23
CA ASP A 250 -18.83 -25.09 -11.96
C ASP A 250 -17.94 -23.86 -12.20
N PHE A 251 -17.06 -23.89 -13.21
CA PHE A 251 -16.23 -22.73 -13.57
C PHE A 251 -17.07 -21.52 -13.95
N TYR A 252 -18.18 -21.72 -14.69
CA TYR A 252 -19.09 -20.62 -15.00
C TYR A 252 -19.83 -20.11 -13.75
N ALA A 253 -20.17 -21.01 -12.80
CA ALA A 253 -20.81 -20.65 -11.55
C ALA A 253 -19.89 -19.78 -10.67
N LEU A 254 -18.58 -20.04 -10.63
CA LEU A 254 -17.62 -19.15 -9.93
C LEU A 254 -17.73 -17.70 -10.39
N ALA A 255 -17.77 -17.46 -11.71
CA ALA A 255 -17.87 -16.11 -12.25
C ALA A 255 -19.24 -15.44 -12.02
N ARG A 256 -20.29 -16.24 -11.98
CA ARG A 256 -21.67 -15.70 -11.87
C ARG A 256 -22.11 -15.48 -10.43
N PHE A 257 -21.66 -16.33 -9.53
CA PHE A 257 -22.15 -16.39 -8.14
C PHE A 257 -21.02 -16.29 -7.11
N GLY A 258 -19.77 -16.14 -7.54
CA GLY A 258 -18.59 -16.12 -6.65
C GLY A 258 -18.52 -14.95 -5.67
N HIS A 259 -19.40 -13.96 -5.83
CA HIS A 259 -19.59 -12.87 -4.88
C HIS A 259 -20.64 -13.20 -3.79
N ASP A 260 -21.39 -14.27 -3.97
CA ASP A 260 -22.45 -14.73 -3.07
C ASP A 260 -22.26 -16.23 -2.78
N ILE A 261 -21.55 -16.52 -1.70
CA ILE A 261 -21.11 -17.88 -1.34
C ILE A 261 -22.30 -18.84 -1.14
N GLU A 262 -23.40 -18.39 -0.55
CA GLU A 262 -24.57 -19.22 -0.30
C GLU A 262 -25.20 -19.67 -1.63
N ASN A 263 -25.38 -18.74 -2.56
CA ASN A 263 -25.86 -19.04 -3.89
C ASN A 263 -24.84 -19.83 -4.73
N LEU A 264 -23.54 -19.56 -4.58
CA LEU A 264 -22.48 -20.30 -5.27
C LEU A 264 -22.56 -21.79 -4.95
N LEU A 265 -22.56 -22.15 -3.67
CA LEU A 265 -22.59 -23.56 -3.23
C LEU A 265 -23.80 -24.28 -3.83
N ALA A 266 -24.97 -23.67 -3.84
CA ALA A 266 -26.18 -24.24 -4.43
C ALA A 266 -26.14 -24.40 -5.96
N LYS A 267 -25.20 -23.73 -6.66
CA LYS A 267 -25.03 -23.78 -8.13
C LYS A 267 -23.90 -24.70 -8.58
N LEU A 268 -23.07 -25.13 -7.68
CA LEU A 268 -22.02 -26.12 -7.98
C LEU A 268 -22.63 -27.50 -8.25
N SER A 269 -21.91 -28.32 -8.99
CA SER A 269 -22.27 -29.73 -9.21
C SER A 269 -22.23 -30.52 -7.91
N ALA A 270 -22.91 -31.67 -7.88
CA ALA A 270 -22.88 -32.56 -6.70
C ALA A 270 -21.46 -33.01 -6.34
N THR A 271 -20.58 -33.18 -7.32
CA THR A 271 -19.17 -33.52 -7.12
C THR A 271 -18.44 -32.40 -6.36
N ALA A 272 -18.61 -31.16 -6.79
CA ALA A 272 -17.99 -30.00 -6.16
C ALA A 272 -18.58 -29.71 -4.77
N GLN A 273 -19.91 -29.87 -4.60
CA GLN A 273 -20.58 -29.68 -3.30
C GLN A 273 -20.16 -30.70 -2.23
N GLN A 274 -19.78 -31.93 -2.63
CA GLN A 274 -19.34 -32.98 -1.74
C GLN A 274 -17.84 -33.02 -1.49
N ASP A 275 -17.06 -32.18 -2.20
CA ASP A 275 -15.61 -32.11 -2.03
C ASP A 275 -15.29 -31.32 -0.73
N VAL A 276 -14.56 -31.99 0.15
CA VAL A 276 -14.23 -31.45 1.49
C VAL A 276 -13.36 -30.18 1.37
N GLN A 277 -12.41 -30.14 0.44
CA GLN A 277 -11.51 -28.98 0.30
C GLN A 277 -12.27 -27.76 -0.19
N ILE A 278 -13.24 -27.91 -1.08
CA ILE A 278 -14.11 -26.79 -1.51
C ILE A 278 -15.00 -26.32 -0.37
N ALA A 279 -15.57 -27.25 0.40
CA ALA A 279 -16.42 -26.93 1.55
C ALA A 279 -15.63 -26.20 2.63
N ASP A 280 -14.43 -26.66 2.97
CA ASP A 280 -13.54 -26.03 3.95
C ASP A 280 -13.15 -24.61 3.50
N ALA A 281 -12.77 -24.43 2.23
CA ALA A 281 -12.42 -23.12 1.68
C ALA A 281 -13.59 -22.11 1.73
N ILE A 282 -14.81 -22.58 1.50
CA ILE A 282 -16.04 -21.76 1.64
C ILE A 282 -16.31 -21.42 3.11
N ASP A 283 -16.14 -22.37 4.04
CA ASP A 283 -16.29 -22.15 5.49
C ASP A 283 -15.27 -21.11 5.99
N GLU A 284 -14.01 -21.21 5.56
CA GLU A 284 -12.96 -20.25 5.90
C GLU A 284 -13.33 -18.83 5.45
N LEU A 285 -13.80 -18.65 4.22
CA LEU A 285 -14.27 -17.35 3.71
C LEU A 285 -15.44 -16.80 4.52
N GLN A 286 -16.42 -17.63 4.86
CA GLN A 286 -17.58 -17.22 5.64
C GLN A 286 -17.19 -16.79 7.07
N ARG A 287 -16.34 -17.56 7.71
CA ARG A 287 -15.83 -17.26 9.06
C ARG A 287 -15.01 -15.99 9.08
N LEU A 288 -14.12 -15.79 8.11
CA LEU A 288 -13.31 -14.58 8.02
C LEU A 288 -14.17 -13.34 7.71
N LYS A 289 -15.14 -13.46 6.80
CA LYS A 289 -16.10 -12.39 6.51
C LYS A 289 -16.87 -12.00 7.77
N THR A 290 -17.41 -12.99 8.50
CA THR A 290 -18.17 -12.76 9.74
C THR A 290 -17.30 -12.05 10.78
N HIS A 291 -16.05 -12.53 10.98
CA HIS A 291 -15.10 -11.91 11.90
C HIS A 291 -14.87 -10.44 11.57
N LEU A 292 -14.58 -10.11 10.29
CA LEU A 292 -14.35 -8.74 9.85
C LEU A 292 -15.56 -7.83 10.05
N GLN A 293 -16.76 -8.34 9.80
CA GLN A 293 -17.99 -7.58 9.97
C GLN A 293 -18.35 -7.35 11.45
N GLU A 294 -18.17 -8.36 12.30
CA GLU A 294 -18.51 -8.28 13.72
C GLU A 294 -17.46 -7.50 14.54
N GLN A 295 -16.18 -7.80 14.32
CA GLN A 295 -15.08 -7.21 15.09
C GLN A 295 -14.71 -5.81 14.63
N TRP A 296 -14.67 -5.58 13.32
CA TRP A 296 -14.16 -4.36 12.74
C TRP A 296 -15.22 -3.50 12.03
N GLN A 297 -16.45 -4.01 11.91
CA GLN A 297 -17.55 -3.35 11.16
C GLN A 297 -17.11 -3.00 9.72
N CYS A 298 -16.19 -3.79 9.18
CA CYS A 298 -15.60 -3.57 7.87
C CYS A 298 -16.57 -3.99 6.76
N PRO A 299 -16.76 -3.19 5.72
CA PRO A 299 -17.39 -3.64 4.49
C PRO A 299 -16.53 -4.74 3.84
N VAL A 300 -17.13 -5.90 3.56
CA VAL A 300 -16.43 -7.03 2.95
C VAL A 300 -17.15 -7.48 1.70
N SER A 301 -16.42 -7.50 0.57
CA SER A 301 -16.83 -8.17 -0.65
C SER A 301 -16.16 -9.53 -0.75
N ILE A 302 -16.77 -10.44 -1.51
CA ILE A 302 -16.16 -11.72 -1.87
C ILE A 302 -16.06 -11.82 -3.38
N ASP A 303 -14.92 -12.28 -3.87
CA ASP A 303 -14.71 -12.65 -5.26
C ASP A 303 -13.82 -13.90 -5.37
N VAL A 304 -14.45 -15.07 -5.48
CA VAL A 304 -13.70 -16.33 -5.64
C VAL A 304 -13.01 -16.46 -7.00
N THR A 305 -13.21 -15.49 -7.90
CA THR A 305 -12.50 -15.40 -9.19
C THR A 305 -11.32 -14.43 -9.14
N GLU A 306 -11.04 -13.84 -7.97
CA GLU A 306 -9.80 -13.11 -7.73
C GLU A 306 -8.66 -14.12 -7.59
N LEU A 307 -7.96 -14.36 -8.68
CA LEU A 307 -6.89 -15.34 -8.81
C LEU A 307 -5.52 -14.66 -9.00
N SER A 308 -5.40 -13.39 -8.66
CA SER A 308 -4.11 -12.70 -8.62
C SER A 308 -3.15 -13.44 -7.69
N GLY A 309 -1.98 -13.79 -8.20
CA GLY A 309 -1.04 -14.61 -7.45
C GLY A 309 -1.41 -16.09 -7.34
N TYR A 310 -2.26 -16.62 -8.22
CA TYR A 310 -2.67 -18.05 -8.26
C TYR A 310 -1.52 -19.04 -8.09
N HIS A 311 -0.39 -18.77 -8.74
CA HIS A 311 0.80 -19.65 -8.65
C HIS A 311 1.55 -19.53 -7.34
N TYR A 312 1.30 -18.46 -6.58
CA TYR A 312 1.95 -18.16 -5.32
C TYR A 312 1.06 -18.52 -4.12
N HIS A 313 -0.21 -18.08 -4.14
CA HIS A 313 -1.15 -18.33 -3.04
C HIS A 313 -1.70 -19.75 -3.03
N THR A 314 -1.98 -20.25 -1.82
CA THR A 314 -2.49 -21.61 -1.59
C THR A 314 -3.88 -21.65 -0.92
N GLY A 315 -4.34 -20.53 -0.38
CA GLY A 315 -5.60 -20.44 0.37
C GLY A 315 -6.29 -19.10 0.20
N ILE A 316 -6.63 -18.47 1.33
CA ILE A 316 -7.23 -17.14 1.36
C ILE A 316 -6.33 -16.12 0.68
N VAL A 317 -6.95 -15.22 -0.08
CA VAL A 317 -6.34 -14.00 -0.61
C VAL A 317 -7.22 -12.81 -0.22
N PHE A 318 -6.60 -11.66 0.03
CA PHE A 318 -7.36 -10.45 0.33
C PHE A 318 -6.69 -9.20 -0.23
N ASN A 319 -7.53 -8.25 -0.60
CA ASN A 319 -7.12 -6.92 -1.02
C ASN A 319 -7.83 -5.87 -0.14
N GLY A 320 -7.07 -4.93 0.40
CA GLY A 320 -7.61 -3.82 1.19
C GLY A 320 -7.61 -2.53 0.39
N TYR A 321 -8.78 -1.90 0.26
CA TYR A 321 -8.97 -0.65 -0.47
C TYR A 321 -9.37 0.47 0.49
N ILE A 322 -8.89 1.68 0.24
CA ILE A 322 -9.45 2.89 0.83
C ILE A 322 -10.52 3.43 -0.14
N ASN A 323 -11.63 3.91 0.38
CA ASN A 323 -12.81 4.33 -0.40
C ASN A 323 -12.54 5.28 -1.57
N SER A 324 -11.45 6.05 -1.52
CA SER A 324 -11.06 7.01 -2.57
C SER A 324 -10.13 6.43 -3.63
N GLU A 325 -9.69 5.18 -3.48
CA GLU A 325 -8.64 4.59 -4.29
C GLU A 325 -9.16 3.44 -5.18
N THR A 326 -8.64 3.38 -6.41
CA THR A 326 -8.99 2.30 -7.35
C THR A 326 -8.05 1.11 -7.30
N GLN A 327 -6.89 1.27 -6.67
CA GLN A 327 -5.90 0.22 -6.47
C GLN A 327 -5.87 -0.18 -4.99
N PRO A 328 -5.68 -1.45 -4.65
CA PRO A 328 -5.58 -1.86 -3.27
C PRO A 328 -4.35 -1.22 -2.59
N LEU A 329 -4.57 -0.71 -1.39
CA LEU A 329 -3.49 -0.25 -0.50
C LEU A 329 -2.70 -1.43 0.06
N VAL A 330 -3.41 -2.51 0.39
CA VAL A 330 -2.89 -3.72 1.02
C VAL A 330 -3.22 -4.91 0.15
N ARG A 331 -2.27 -5.83 0.04
CA ARG A 331 -2.47 -7.15 -0.57
C ARG A 331 -1.92 -8.20 0.37
N GLY A 332 -2.63 -9.31 0.51
CA GLY A 332 -2.18 -10.40 1.35
C GLY A 332 -2.87 -11.71 1.03
N GLY A 333 -2.45 -12.74 1.73
CA GLY A 333 -3.04 -14.06 1.60
C GLY A 333 -2.12 -15.16 2.11
N ARG A 334 -2.63 -16.38 2.03
CA ARG A 334 -1.95 -17.59 2.42
C ARG A 334 -1.09 -18.12 1.28
N PHE A 335 0.11 -18.55 1.61
CA PHE A 335 1.07 -19.13 0.67
C PHE A 335 1.91 -20.20 1.35
N ASP A 336 2.62 -21.01 0.58
CA ASP A 336 3.59 -21.96 1.11
C ASP A 336 4.97 -21.30 1.17
N GLY A 337 5.77 -21.69 2.16
CA GLY A 337 7.17 -21.32 2.24
C GLY A 337 7.99 -21.78 1.03
N MET A 338 9.28 -21.45 0.99
CA MET A 338 10.19 -21.87 -0.11
C MET A 338 10.10 -23.37 -0.34
N GLN A 339 9.97 -23.77 -1.63
CA GLN A 339 9.84 -25.18 -1.99
C GLN A 339 11.04 -26.02 -1.57
N SER A 340 10.75 -27.19 -1.03
CA SER A 340 11.73 -28.20 -0.63
C SER A 340 12.53 -28.65 -1.84
N GLY A 341 13.88 -28.62 -1.72
CA GLY A 341 14.79 -29.05 -2.80
C GLY A 341 15.62 -27.93 -3.42
N SER A 342 15.32 -26.67 -3.15
CA SER A 342 16.24 -25.56 -3.39
C SER A 342 17.46 -25.72 -2.45
N GLN A 343 18.68 -25.50 -2.96
CA GLN A 343 19.89 -25.44 -2.11
C GLN A 343 19.79 -24.33 -1.05
N LEU A 344 18.80 -23.45 -1.20
CA LEU A 344 18.51 -22.30 -0.34
C LEU A 344 17.48 -22.61 0.75
N ALA A 345 16.79 -23.78 0.69
CA ALA A 345 15.77 -24.18 1.66
C ALA A 345 16.18 -25.48 2.38
N PRO A 346 16.97 -25.42 3.46
CA PRO A 346 17.40 -26.60 4.21
C PRO A 346 16.25 -27.28 4.97
N HIS A 347 15.13 -26.62 5.15
CA HIS A 347 13.95 -27.12 5.84
C HIS A 347 12.78 -27.36 4.88
N GLN A 348 11.79 -28.14 5.33
CA GLN A 348 10.55 -28.34 4.59
C GLN A 348 9.78 -27.00 4.46
N PRO A 349 9.03 -26.79 3.36
CA PRO A 349 8.13 -25.67 3.23
C PRO A 349 7.20 -25.57 4.44
N ARG A 350 6.98 -24.37 4.92
CA ARG A 350 6.07 -24.08 6.03
C ARG A 350 4.91 -23.28 5.50
N GLU A 351 3.71 -23.63 5.91
CA GLU A 351 2.53 -22.82 5.63
C GLU A 351 2.74 -21.40 6.18
N ALA A 352 2.38 -20.41 5.39
CA ALA A 352 2.54 -19.02 5.72
C ALA A 352 1.33 -18.20 5.29
N THR A 353 1.12 -17.09 5.96
CA THR A 353 0.18 -16.05 5.55
C THR A 353 0.81 -14.70 5.81
N GLY A 354 0.54 -13.72 4.95
CA GLY A 354 1.16 -12.42 5.04
C GLY A 354 0.41 -11.32 4.32
N PHE A 355 0.79 -10.08 4.59
CA PHE A 355 0.37 -8.94 3.79
C PHE A 355 1.50 -7.98 3.54
N SER A 356 1.37 -7.21 2.47
CA SER A 356 2.19 -6.03 2.21
C SER A 356 1.32 -4.82 1.84
N MET A 357 1.81 -3.63 2.16
CA MET A 357 1.19 -2.35 1.84
C MET A 357 2.22 -1.34 1.35
N ASP A 358 1.77 -0.38 0.53
CA ASP A 358 2.58 0.78 0.12
C ASP A 358 2.31 1.95 1.07
N VAL A 359 3.24 2.19 2.00
CA VAL A 359 3.15 3.29 2.98
C VAL A 359 3.14 4.66 2.31
N SER A 360 3.78 4.80 1.14
CA SER A 360 3.81 6.06 0.39
C SER A 360 2.40 6.54 0.02
N ARG A 361 1.48 5.62 -0.21
CA ARG A 361 0.08 5.93 -0.52
C ARG A 361 -0.72 6.45 0.67
N LEU A 362 -0.29 6.14 1.90
CA LEU A 362 -0.91 6.67 3.12
C LEU A 362 -0.65 8.17 3.31
N LEU A 363 0.38 8.73 2.67
CA LEU A 363 0.74 10.14 2.82
C LEU A 363 -0.42 11.09 2.48
N ALA A 364 -1.19 10.75 1.44
CA ALA A 364 -2.33 11.56 1.01
C ALA A 364 -3.52 11.51 2.00
N HIS A 365 -3.65 10.42 2.74
CA HIS A 365 -4.79 10.13 3.62
C HIS A 365 -4.51 10.40 5.09
N THR A 366 -3.25 10.62 5.48
CA THR A 366 -2.85 10.84 6.87
C THR A 366 -2.48 12.29 7.12
N GLN A 367 -2.92 12.85 8.23
CA GLN A 367 -2.51 14.16 8.69
C GLN A 367 -1.70 14.03 9.98
N LEU A 368 -0.50 14.60 9.98
CA LEU A 368 0.26 14.79 11.20
C LEU A 368 -0.18 16.09 11.88
N PRO A 369 -0.05 16.18 13.22
CA PRO A 369 -0.21 17.45 13.91
C PRO A 369 0.70 18.51 13.29
N ALA A 370 0.19 19.72 13.13
CA ALA A 370 0.98 20.82 12.61
C ALA A 370 2.22 21.05 13.50
N PRO A 371 3.42 21.17 12.92
CA PRO A 371 4.62 21.37 13.71
C PRO A 371 4.60 22.73 14.38
N MET A 372 5.01 22.79 15.63
CA MET A 372 5.26 24.05 16.32
C MET A 372 6.66 24.56 15.93
N ILE A 373 6.69 25.61 15.10
CA ILE A 373 7.92 26.17 14.54
C ILE A 373 8.26 27.46 15.28
N VAL A 374 9.46 27.49 15.90
CA VAL A 374 9.97 28.60 16.67
C VAL A 374 11.15 29.23 15.93
N LEU A 375 11.11 30.54 15.73
CA LEU A 375 12.24 31.33 15.28
C LEU A 375 12.80 32.13 16.47
N VAL A 376 14.08 31.99 16.72
CA VAL A 376 14.79 32.83 17.69
C VAL A 376 14.94 34.23 17.11
N ASP A 377 14.71 35.28 17.92
CA ASP A 377 14.87 36.67 17.49
C ASP A 377 16.35 36.96 17.17
N TYR A 378 16.63 37.37 15.94
CA TYR A 378 18.01 37.61 15.49
C TYR A 378 18.65 38.81 16.19
N GLU A 379 17.91 39.90 16.44
CA GLU A 379 18.47 41.08 17.06
C GLU A 379 18.88 40.77 18.51
N ALA A 380 17.99 40.13 19.25
CA ALA A 380 18.30 39.66 20.60
C ALA A 380 19.47 38.68 20.63
N LEU A 381 19.52 37.72 19.67
CA LEU A 381 20.63 36.77 19.56
C LEU A 381 21.97 37.45 19.27
N SER A 382 21.98 38.45 18.37
CA SER A 382 23.19 39.13 17.92
C SER A 382 23.78 40.05 18.98
N THR A 383 22.96 40.60 19.86
CA THR A 383 23.36 41.50 20.94
C THR A 383 23.55 40.81 22.28
N ALA A 384 23.15 39.53 22.40
CA ALA A 384 23.23 38.74 23.63
C ALA A 384 24.68 38.58 24.14
N ASP A 385 24.85 38.78 25.45
CA ASP A 385 26.10 38.46 26.15
C ASP A 385 26.28 36.91 26.32
N ASN A 386 27.38 36.53 26.97
CA ASN A 386 27.69 35.08 27.13
C ASN A 386 26.68 34.37 28.05
N GLU A 387 26.16 34.99 29.08
CA GLU A 387 25.19 34.42 30.01
C GLU A 387 23.83 34.26 29.31
N GLN A 388 23.40 35.27 28.60
CA GLN A 388 22.16 35.27 27.79
C GLN A 388 22.23 34.19 26.69
N LYS A 389 23.37 33.99 26.00
CA LYS A 389 23.57 32.93 25.03
C LYS A 389 23.51 31.55 25.67
N GLN A 390 24.07 31.37 26.87
CA GLN A 390 24.01 30.10 27.56
C GLN A 390 22.57 29.74 27.96
N THR A 391 21.80 30.70 28.49
CA THR A 391 20.39 30.51 28.84
C THR A 391 19.55 30.28 27.62
N LEU A 392 19.81 30.93 26.47
CA LEU A 392 19.16 30.68 25.20
C LEU A 392 19.35 29.22 24.74
N LEU A 393 20.59 28.72 24.75
CA LEU A 393 20.89 27.35 24.33
C LEU A 393 20.15 26.32 25.20
N GLN A 394 20.07 26.54 26.51
CA GLN A 394 19.30 25.67 27.41
C GLN A 394 17.79 25.71 27.06
N GLN A 395 17.24 26.89 26.80
CA GLN A 395 15.84 27.04 26.43
C GLN A 395 15.53 26.40 25.07
N VAL A 396 16.40 26.61 24.07
CA VAL A 396 16.27 25.98 22.74
C VAL A 396 16.30 24.46 22.86
N GLU A 397 17.23 23.91 23.65
CA GLU A 397 17.31 22.47 23.86
C GLU A 397 16.04 21.93 24.56
N SER A 398 15.56 22.61 25.58
CA SER A 398 14.30 22.26 26.25
C SER A 398 13.10 22.26 25.28
N LEU A 399 12.99 23.27 24.42
CA LEU A 399 11.91 23.35 23.41
C LEU A 399 12.04 22.21 22.40
N ARG A 400 13.24 21.88 21.93
CA ARG A 400 13.48 20.75 21.03
C ARG A 400 13.07 19.41 21.65
N GLN A 401 13.39 19.19 22.92
CA GLN A 401 12.97 17.99 23.67
C GLN A 401 11.44 17.92 23.85
N GLN A 402 10.75 19.05 23.86
CA GLN A 402 9.27 19.14 23.84
C GLN A 402 8.67 18.97 22.45
N GLY A 403 9.48 18.74 21.40
CA GLY A 403 9.01 18.53 20.04
C GLY A 403 8.87 19.80 19.18
N TYR A 404 9.31 20.96 19.66
CA TYR A 404 9.32 22.17 18.85
C TYR A 404 10.46 22.12 17.81
N ARG A 405 10.22 22.64 16.61
CA ARG A 405 11.24 22.85 15.58
C ARG A 405 11.84 24.24 15.78
N VAL A 406 12.97 24.35 16.43
CA VAL A 406 13.59 25.63 16.77
C VAL A 406 14.71 25.99 15.80
N THR A 407 14.53 27.11 15.06
CA THR A 407 15.53 27.68 14.16
C THR A 407 16.31 28.79 14.87
N MET A 408 17.63 28.65 14.90
CA MET A 408 18.57 29.69 15.27
C MET A 408 18.94 30.47 13.99
N PRO A 409 18.51 31.72 13.79
CA PRO A 409 18.70 32.41 12.53
C PRO A 409 20.18 32.75 12.31
N LEU A 410 20.64 32.58 11.07
CA LEU A 410 22.01 32.92 10.66
C LEU A 410 22.16 34.40 10.25
N ASN A 411 21.07 35.04 9.92
CA ASN A 411 21.02 36.45 9.58
C ASN A 411 19.61 37.05 9.83
N ALA A 412 19.52 38.38 9.82
CA ALA A 412 18.27 39.10 10.11
C ALA A 412 17.12 38.91 9.08
N LYS A 413 17.42 38.32 7.91
CA LYS A 413 16.45 38.11 6.82
C LYS A 413 15.90 36.70 6.83
N GLU A 414 16.47 35.82 7.64
CA GLU A 414 16.04 34.42 7.71
C GLU A 414 14.67 34.32 8.37
N CYS A 415 13.72 33.78 7.63
CA CYS A 415 12.33 33.62 8.07
C CYS A 415 11.80 32.29 7.54
N PRO A 416 11.90 31.21 8.32
CA PRO A 416 11.33 29.91 7.93
C PRO A 416 9.83 30.02 7.66
N ALA A 417 9.35 29.23 6.70
CA ALA A 417 7.92 29.17 6.42
C ALA A 417 7.15 28.53 7.58
N GLY A 418 5.94 29.02 7.87
CA GLY A 418 5.05 28.43 8.86
C GLY A 418 5.45 28.66 10.32
N ILE A 419 6.18 29.73 10.62
CA ILE A 419 6.52 30.10 12.01
C ILE A 419 5.25 30.24 12.83
N THR A 420 5.20 29.55 13.96
CA THR A 420 4.10 29.62 14.93
C THR A 420 4.47 30.42 16.18
N HIS A 421 5.76 30.53 16.49
CA HIS A 421 6.25 31.19 17.68
C HIS A 421 7.56 31.92 17.40
N HIS A 422 7.79 33.02 18.17
CA HIS A 422 9.10 33.66 18.30
C HIS A 422 9.67 33.41 19.69
N LEU A 423 10.97 33.14 19.78
CA LEU A 423 11.70 33.12 21.04
C LEU A 423 12.45 34.46 21.18
N LYS A 424 11.95 35.35 22.04
CA LYS A 424 12.45 36.71 22.23
C LYS A 424 13.04 36.90 23.61
N PHE A 425 14.02 37.79 23.73
CA PHE A 425 14.58 38.15 25.03
C PHE A 425 13.79 39.35 25.62
N LEU A 426 13.02 39.12 26.69
CA LEU A 426 12.17 40.08 27.35
C LEU A 426 12.31 39.92 28.87
N ASP A 427 12.22 41.05 29.60
CA ASP A 427 12.21 41.07 31.08
C ASP A 427 13.34 40.21 31.71
N ASN A 428 14.57 40.33 31.16
CA ASN A 428 15.75 39.56 31.54
C ASN A 428 15.69 38.02 31.31
N GLY A 429 14.84 37.54 30.39
CA GLY A 429 14.75 36.12 30.06
C GLY A 429 14.26 35.84 28.62
N TRP A 430 14.54 34.64 28.13
CA TRP A 430 14.02 34.18 26.85
C TRP A 430 12.59 33.68 26.98
N GLN A 431 11.68 34.28 26.26
CA GLN A 431 10.25 33.99 26.33
C GLN A 431 9.70 33.58 24.98
N LEU A 432 8.87 32.53 24.99
CA LEU A 432 8.17 32.02 23.79
C LEU A 432 6.89 32.85 23.59
N GLN A 433 6.75 33.45 22.41
CA GLN A 433 5.59 34.22 22.01
C GLN A 433 4.94 33.63 20.77
N THR A 434 3.63 33.44 20.77
CA THR A 434 2.86 33.04 19.57
C THR A 434 2.85 34.20 18.56
N VAL A 435 2.95 33.82 17.25
CA VAL A 435 2.91 34.80 16.13
C VAL A 435 1.48 35.30 15.91
#